data_b9691e3ceaa956927d8a474fc1f94328
#
_entry.id   b9691e3ceaa956927d8a474fc1f94328
#
_cell.length_a   1.000
_cell.length_b   1.000
_cell.length_c   1.000
_cell.angle_alpha   90.00
_cell.angle_beta   90.00
_cell.angle_gamma   90.00
#
_symmetry.space_group_name_H-M   'P 1'
#
loop_
_entity.id
_entity.type
_entity.pdbx_description
1 polymer ?
#
loop_
_entity_poly.entity_id
_entity_poly.type
_entity_poly.pdbx_seq_one_letter_code
_entity_poly.pdbx_strand_id
1 'polypeptide(L)'
;MKKRILITFIIMVTFLMFIQQKDSWTSVFRVTEQPDVLMKGNHGVTLTVDLSFGREDVDEWITKLEKPYPLLFLDADWIKRSPLIVKKIKEKNIPVGLLGQEGKNYEGNLDLLKKEIEIFQSEFGVVPLWYRTKDHSFPEPLKQQVWDSKINMVSSSINWTTGNPPSIQKGDIVSAALHKKTRVVFKELNAFQKAHPFVSIEETLFGYKTQTKTFP
;
A
#
# COMPACT_ATOMS: atom_id res chain seq x y z
N MET A 1 -35.92 10.13 42.28
CA MET A 1 -35.80 10.71 40.91
C MET A 1 -34.41 11.21 40.61
N LYS A 2 -33.76 12.08 41.40
CA LYS A 2 -32.43 12.70 41.11
C LYS A 2 -31.30 11.69 40.85
N LYS A 3 -31.21 10.56 41.59
CA LYS A 3 -30.19 9.51 41.34
C LYS A 3 -30.33 8.81 40.00
N ARG A 4 -31.54 8.55 39.51
CA ARG A 4 -31.77 7.92 38.18
C ARG A 4 -31.38 8.83 37.05
N ILE A 5 -31.67 10.14 37.16
CA ILE A 5 -31.30 11.14 36.18
C ILE A 5 -29.77 11.27 36.08
N LEU A 6 -29.06 11.24 37.22
CA LEU A 6 -27.60 11.30 37.24
C LEU A 6 -26.97 10.07 36.57
N ILE A 7 -27.48 8.88 36.80
CA ILE A 7 -26.97 7.63 36.19
C ILE A 7 -27.19 7.67 34.67
N THR A 8 -28.38 8.08 34.21
CA THR A 8 -28.66 8.19 32.77
C THR A 8 -27.77 9.22 32.11
N PHE A 9 -27.46 10.34 32.77
CA PHE A 9 -26.56 11.35 32.27
C PHE A 9 -25.11 10.83 32.14
N ILE A 10 -24.61 10.09 33.13
CA ILE A 10 -23.28 9.47 33.11
C ILE A 10 -23.17 8.45 31.96
N ILE A 11 -24.20 7.59 31.78
CA ILE A 11 -24.23 6.61 30.67
C ILE A 11 -24.23 7.31 29.31
N MET A 12 -25.00 8.40 29.17
CA MET A 12 -25.05 9.16 27.94
C MET A 12 -23.70 9.86 27.62
N VAL A 13 -23.02 10.41 28.63
CA VAL A 13 -21.71 11.04 28.45
C VAL A 13 -20.64 10.01 28.10
N THR A 14 -20.63 8.85 28.77
CA THR A 14 -19.71 7.74 28.42
C THR A 14 -19.99 7.21 27.01
N PHE A 15 -21.24 7.08 26.61
CA PHE A 15 -21.61 6.66 25.26
C PHE A 15 -21.18 7.67 24.19
N LEU A 16 -21.34 8.97 24.46
CA LEU A 16 -20.84 10.04 23.57
C LEU A 16 -19.32 10.04 23.48
N MET A 17 -18.61 9.80 24.58
CA MET A 17 -17.14 9.66 24.56
C MET A 17 -16.71 8.43 23.74
N PHE A 18 -17.43 7.31 23.81
CA PHE A 18 -17.15 6.13 22.99
C PHE A 18 -17.41 6.35 21.49
N ILE A 19 -18.41 7.16 21.13
CA ILE A 19 -18.67 7.53 19.73
C ILE A 19 -17.57 8.43 19.18
N GLN A 20 -17.08 9.39 19.96
CA GLN A 20 -15.99 10.27 19.55
C GLN A 20 -14.63 9.55 19.47
N GLN A 21 -14.45 8.42 20.17
CA GLN A 21 -13.21 7.63 20.15
C GLN A 21 -13.09 6.70 18.94
N LYS A 22 -14.14 6.52 18.13
CA LYS A 22 -14.09 5.66 16.94
C LYS A 22 -13.08 6.12 15.87
N ASP A 23 -12.71 7.40 15.86
CA ASP A 23 -11.73 7.93 14.91
C ASP A 23 -10.27 7.89 15.43
N SER A 24 -10.05 7.45 16.67
CA SER A 24 -8.75 7.53 17.35
C SER A 24 -7.91 6.24 17.29
N TRP A 25 -8.41 5.15 16.74
CA TRP A 25 -7.69 3.87 16.72
C TRP A 25 -7.01 3.53 15.39
N THR A 26 -7.14 4.35 14.36
CA THR A 26 -6.22 4.33 13.24
C THR A 26 -4.93 5.00 13.69
N SER A 27 -4.01 4.22 14.24
CA SER A 27 -2.63 4.65 14.40
C SER A 27 -2.14 5.05 13.02
N VAL A 28 -2.18 6.35 12.76
CA VAL A 28 -1.69 6.91 11.50
C VAL A 28 -0.18 6.81 11.55
N PHE A 29 0.34 5.78 10.93
CA PHE A 29 1.78 5.60 10.78
C PHE A 29 2.27 6.56 9.70
N ARG A 30 2.39 7.85 10.05
CA ARG A 30 3.04 8.83 9.18
C ARG A 30 4.55 8.65 9.27
N VAL A 31 5.16 8.45 8.12
CA VAL A 31 6.61 8.25 7.98
C VAL A 31 7.34 9.58 7.82
N THR A 32 6.67 10.59 7.28
CA THR A 32 7.24 11.91 7.02
C THR A 32 6.51 12.99 7.82
N GLU A 33 7.17 14.10 8.12
CA GLU A 33 6.59 15.27 8.80
C GLU A 33 5.90 16.23 7.84
N GLN A 34 6.16 16.08 6.55
CA GLN A 34 5.65 16.89 5.45
C GLN A 34 5.13 15.99 4.32
N PRO A 35 4.41 16.51 3.31
CA PRO A 35 3.92 15.73 2.18
C PRO A 35 5.05 15.29 1.23
N ASP A 36 6.03 14.57 1.77
CA ASP A 36 7.20 14.08 1.05
C ASP A 36 6.97 12.69 0.47
N VAL A 37 7.69 12.39 -0.62
CA VAL A 37 7.68 11.09 -1.30
C VAL A 37 8.91 10.29 -0.89
N LEU A 38 8.71 9.13 -0.30
CA LEU A 38 9.77 8.19 0.08
C LEU A 38 10.31 7.50 -1.18
N MET A 39 11.61 7.56 -1.40
CA MET A 39 12.26 6.96 -2.58
C MET A 39 13.26 5.87 -2.22
N LYS A 40 13.85 5.95 -1.03
CA LYS A 40 14.92 5.06 -0.57
C LYS A 40 14.90 5.00 0.95
N GLY A 41 15.27 3.86 1.51
CA GLY A 41 15.50 3.70 2.95
C GLY A 41 16.99 3.60 3.28
N ASN A 42 17.28 3.12 4.50
CA ASN A 42 18.65 2.97 5.01
C ASN A 42 19.01 1.51 5.34
N HIS A 43 18.04 0.58 5.23
CA HIS A 43 18.20 -0.81 5.64
C HIS A 43 17.70 -1.74 4.53
N GLY A 44 18.23 -2.95 4.45
CA GLY A 44 17.76 -3.98 3.51
C GLY A 44 17.47 -3.50 2.10
N VAL A 45 16.61 -4.23 1.39
CA VAL A 45 16.06 -3.87 0.08
C VAL A 45 14.62 -4.33 0.04
N THR A 46 13.71 -3.48 -0.44
CA THR A 46 12.30 -3.84 -0.64
C THR A 46 11.99 -4.06 -2.10
N LEU A 47 11.30 -5.16 -2.39
CA LEU A 47 10.68 -5.39 -3.69
C LEU A 47 9.21 -4.94 -3.64
N THR A 48 8.82 -4.11 -4.59
CA THR A 48 7.43 -3.70 -4.80
C THR A 48 6.99 -4.08 -6.20
N VAL A 49 5.70 -4.38 -6.39
CA VAL A 49 5.15 -4.81 -7.69
C VAL A 49 3.89 -4.02 -7.99
N ASP A 50 3.88 -3.35 -9.14
CA ASP A 50 2.78 -2.47 -9.55
C ASP A 50 1.83 -3.22 -10.50
N LEU A 51 0.60 -3.49 -10.07
CA LEU A 51 -0.41 -4.29 -10.78
C LEU A 51 -1.59 -3.42 -11.25
N SER A 52 -1.84 -3.37 -12.55
CA SER A 52 -3.03 -2.72 -13.13
C SER A 52 -3.74 -3.54 -14.20
N PHE A 53 -3.17 -4.65 -14.65
CA PHE A 53 -3.80 -5.62 -15.54
C PHE A 53 -3.15 -7.00 -15.43
N GLY A 54 -3.70 -7.95 -16.20
CA GLY A 54 -3.42 -9.38 -16.07
C GLY A 54 -4.48 -10.05 -15.20
N ARG A 55 -4.80 -11.30 -15.49
CA ARG A 55 -5.73 -12.13 -14.72
C ARG A 55 -5.11 -13.50 -14.46
N GLU A 56 -5.03 -14.36 -15.47
CA GLU A 56 -4.57 -15.73 -15.31
C GLU A 56 -3.10 -15.83 -14.88
N ASP A 57 -2.24 -15.06 -15.53
CA ASP A 57 -0.81 -15.00 -15.22
C ASP A 57 -0.54 -14.41 -13.82
N VAL A 58 -1.30 -13.39 -13.42
CA VAL A 58 -1.23 -12.81 -12.06
C VAL A 58 -1.78 -13.80 -11.05
N ASP A 59 -2.90 -14.46 -11.33
CA ASP A 59 -3.50 -15.44 -10.43
C ASP A 59 -2.56 -16.61 -10.15
N GLU A 60 -1.94 -17.13 -11.20
CA GLU A 60 -0.94 -18.20 -11.07
C GLU A 60 0.27 -17.74 -10.24
N TRP A 61 0.76 -16.52 -10.50
CA TRP A 61 1.88 -15.96 -9.76
C TRP A 61 1.54 -15.76 -8.27
N ILE A 62 0.41 -15.11 -7.95
CA ILE A 62 -0.04 -14.91 -6.57
C ILE A 62 -0.22 -16.25 -5.84
N THR A 63 -0.74 -17.27 -6.53
CA THR A 63 -0.94 -18.61 -5.95
C THR A 63 0.38 -19.23 -5.53
N LYS A 64 1.44 -19.08 -6.33
CA LYS A 64 2.79 -19.65 -6.10
C LYS A 64 3.69 -18.76 -5.25
N LEU A 65 3.26 -17.53 -4.94
CA LEU A 65 4.08 -16.57 -4.21
C LEU A 65 4.36 -17.04 -2.78
N GLU A 66 5.63 -17.02 -2.37
CA GLU A 66 6.12 -17.43 -1.06
C GLU A 66 6.68 -16.22 -0.28
N LYS A 67 6.75 -16.36 1.04
CA LYS A 67 7.36 -15.33 1.92
C LYS A 67 8.88 -15.29 1.75
N PRO A 68 9.52 -14.11 1.87
CA PRO A 68 8.90 -12.81 2.15
C PRO A 68 8.12 -12.27 0.95
N TYR A 69 6.91 -11.76 1.18
CA TYR A 69 6.09 -11.21 0.12
C TYR A 69 6.56 -9.81 -0.30
N PRO A 70 6.53 -9.47 -1.61
CA PRO A 70 6.68 -8.10 -2.06
C PRO A 70 5.47 -7.26 -1.63
N LEU A 71 5.64 -5.94 -1.52
CA LEU A 71 4.52 -5.01 -1.39
C LEU A 71 3.86 -4.82 -2.76
N LEU A 72 2.57 -5.16 -2.88
CA LEU A 72 1.81 -5.01 -4.12
C LEU A 72 1.09 -3.66 -4.15
N PHE A 73 1.39 -2.83 -5.14
CA PHE A 73 0.60 -1.65 -5.44
C PHE A 73 -0.49 -2.02 -6.44
N LEU A 74 -1.75 -1.90 -6.03
CA LEU A 74 -2.91 -2.36 -6.78
C LEU A 74 -3.72 -1.18 -7.33
N ASP A 75 -3.95 -1.17 -8.64
CA ASP A 75 -4.80 -0.20 -9.31
C ASP A 75 -6.28 -0.41 -8.92
N ALA A 76 -6.99 0.68 -8.66
CA ALA A 76 -8.38 0.63 -8.18
C ALA A 76 -9.33 -0.08 -9.16
N ASP A 77 -9.17 0.15 -10.47
CA ASP A 77 -9.99 -0.52 -11.49
C ASP A 77 -9.62 -2.00 -11.60
N TRP A 78 -8.34 -2.36 -11.41
CA TRP A 78 -7.90 -3.74 -11.38
C TRP A 78 -8.48 -4.48 -10.16
N ILE A 79 -8.52 -3.86 -8.99
CA ILE A 79 -9.16 -4.39 -7.78
C ILE A 79 -10.60 -4.81 -8.08
N LYS A 80 -11.40 -3.91 -8.67
CA LYS A 80 -12.80 -4.19 -9.04
C LYS A 80 -12.95 -5.35 -10.04
N ARG A 81 -12.02 -5.46 -11.00
CA ARG A 81 -12.08 -6.47 -12.06
C ARG A 81 -11.56 -7.85 -11.66
N SER A 82 -10.87 -7.94 -10.52
CA SER A 82 -10.11 -9.13 -10.13
C SER A 82 -10.46 -9.64 -8.72
N PRO A 83 -11.76 -9.75 -8.35
CA PRO A 83 -12.17 -10.03 -6.97
C PRO A 83 -11.65 -11.37 -6.45
N LEU A 84 -11.52 -12.39 -7.30
CA LEU A 84 -10.99 -13.69 -6.89
C LEU A 84 -9.50 -13.63 -6.55
N ILE A 85 -8.71 -12.84 -7.29
CA ILE A 85 -7.28 -12.67 -7.04
C ILE A 85 -7.09 -11.83 -5.77
N VAL A 86 -7.89 -10.77 -5.61
CA VAL A 86 -7.87 -9.93 -4.41
C VAL A 86 -8.21 -10.75 -3.16
N LYS A 87 -9.19 -11.66 -3.25
CA LYS A 87 -9.48 -12.60 -2.17
C LYS A 87 -8.26 -13.45 -1.80
N LYS A 88 -7.53 -14.02 -2.76
CA LYS A 88 -6.28 -14.77 -2.49
C LYS A 88 -5.20 -13.90 -1.84
N ILE A 89 -5.03 -12.65 -2.29
CA ILE A 89 -4.10 -11.69 -1.69
C ILE A 89 -4.42 -11.48 -0.21
N LYS A 90 -5.71 -11.30 0.12
CA LYS A 90 -6.20 -11.15 1.50
C LYS A 90 -5.96 -12.41 2.33
N GLU A 91 -6.32 -13.60 1.83
CA GLU A 91 -6.14 -14.89 2.51
C GLU A 91 -4.66 -15.19 2.81
N LYS A 92 -3.76 -14.82 1.91
CA LYS A 92 -2.31 -14.98 2.10
C LYS A 92 -1.69 -13.88 2.97
N ASN A 93 -2.44 -12.82 3.32
CA ASN A 93 -1.95 -11.64 4.01
C ASN A 93 -0.75 -10.99 3.28
N ILE A 94 -0.84 -10.88 1.95
CA ILE A 94 0.18 -10.18 1.16
C ILE A 94 0.03 -8.68 1.39
N PRO A 95 1.11 -7.94 1.71
CA PRO A 95 1.04 -6.50 1.92
C PRO A 95 0.62 -5.77 0.65
N VAL A 96 -0.29 -4.81 0.79
CA VAL A 96 -0.84 -4.05 -0.33
C VAL A 96 -0.79 -2.54 -0.11
N GLY A 97 -0.63 -1.80 -1.19
CA GLY A 97 -0.77 -0.36 -1.30
C GLY A 97 -1.67 0.01 -2.49
N LEU A 98 -2.05 1.25 -2.60
CA LEU A 98 -2.86 1.78 -3.71
C LEU A 98 -1.94 2.28 -4.84
N LEU A 99 -2.14 1.76 -6.05
CA LEU A 99 -1.56 2.27 -7.28
C LEU A 99 -2.53 3.26 -7.92
N GLY A 100 -2.22 4.55 -7.82
CA GLY A 100 -2.97 5.60 -8.52
C GLY A 100 -2.63 5.68 -10.00
N GLN A 101 -3.33 6.56 -10.71
CA GLN A 101 -3.06 6.83 -12.14
C GLN A 101 -1.73 7.62 -12.32
N GLU A 102 -1.44 8.08 -13.54
CA GLU A 102 -0.31 8.99 -13.80
C GLU A 102 -0.56 10.34 -13.10
N GLY A 103 0.49 10.96 -12.56
CA GLY A 103 0.40 12.18 -11.79
C GLY A 103 -0.41 13.29 -12.46
N LYS A 104 -0.24 13.47 -13.78
CA LYS A 104 -0.99 14.47 -14.57
C LYS A 104 -2.53 14.30 -14.52
N ASN A 105 -3.02 13.09 -14.24
CA ASN A 105 -4.46 12.80 -14.22
C ASN A 105 -5.15 13.40 -12.97
N TYR A 106 -4.38 13.82 -11.98
CA TYR A 106 -4.86 14.47 -10.75
C TYR A 106 -4.85 16.00 -10.84
N GLU A 107 -4.21 16.56 -11.89
CA GLU A 107 -4.24 18.00 -12.13
C GLU A 107 -5.67 18.44 -12.45
N GLY A 108 -6.29 19.20 -11.53
CA GLY A 108 -7.68 19.63 -11.64
C GLY A 108 -8.76 18.54 -11.37
N ASN A 109 -8.37 17.32 -10.99
CA ASN A 109 -9.29 16.21 -10.71
C ASN A 109 -8.91 15.45 -9.42
N LEU A 110 -8.95 16.15 -8.31
CA LEU A 110 -8.62 15.56 -7.00
C LEU A 110 -9.68 14.56 -6.50
N ASP A 111 -10.90 14.57 -7.04
CA ASP A 111 -11.93 13.56 -6.75
C ASP A 111 -11.54 12.16 -7.23
N LEU A 112 -10.60 12.07 -8.18
CA LEU A 112 -10.08 10.79 -8.65
C LEU A 112 -9.42 10.01 -7.51
N LEU A 113 -8.50 10.65 -6.75
CA LEU A 113 -7.84 10.03 -5.62
C LEU A 113 -8.85 9.54 -4.57
N LYS A 114 -9.86 10.35 -4.25
CA LYS A 114 -10.89 9.98 -3.28
C LYS A 114 -11.62 8.72 -3.70
N LYS A 115 -12.04 8.61 -4.97
CA LYS A 115 -12.69 7.42 -5.51
C LYS A 115 -11.79 6.18 -5.46
N GLU A 116 -10.50 6.32 -5.75
CA GLU A 116 -9.54 5.23 -5.69
C GLU A 116 -9.35 4.73 -4.25
N ILE A 117 -9.25 5.64 -3.28
CA ILE A 117 -9.19 5.30 -1.84
C ILE A 117 -10.48 4.59 -1.40
N GLU A 118 -11.66 5.08 -1.80
CA GLU A 118 -12.94 4.46 -1.48
C GLU A 118 -13.05 3.02 -2.01
N ILE A 119 -12.58 2.77 -3.24
CA ILE A 119 -12.53 1.43 -3.82
C ILE A 119 -11.61 0.52 -3.01
N PHE A 120 -10.40 0.97 -2.72
CA PHE A 120 -9.45 0.21 -1.92
C PHE A 120 -10.02 -0.11 -0.54
N GLN A 121 -10.58 0.89 0.14
CA GLN A 121 -11.16 0.74 1.47
C GLN A 121 -12.39 -0.19 1.47
N SER A 122 -13.23 -0.13 0.43
CA SER A 122 -14.39 -1.03 0.32
C SER A 122 -13.97 -2.50 0.19
N GLU A 123 -12.84 -2.77 -0.46
CA GLU A 123 -12.37 -4.14 -0.67
C GLU A 123 -11.51 -4.66 0.49
N PHE A 124 -10.60 -3.86 1.02
CA PHE A 124 -9.66 -4.28 2.07
C PHE A 124 -10.13 -3.94 3.49
N GLY A 125 -11.20 -3.14 3.67
CA GLY A 125 -11.73 -2.72 4.96
C GLY A 125 -10.88 -1.66 5.69
N VAL A 126 -9.80 -1.20 5.07
CA VAL A 126 -8.87 -0.20 5.63
C VAL A 126 -8.44 0.80 4.58
N VAL A 127 -8.07 2.00 5.00
CA VAL A 127 -7.42 3.00 4.14
C VAL A 127 -6.03 2.48 3.76
N PRO A 128 -5.56 2.66 2.50
CA PRO A 128 -4.23 2.23 2.11
C PRO A 128 -3.16 2.95 2.95
N LEU A 129 -2.18 2.20 3.46
CA LEU A 129 -1.04 2.80 4.17
C LEU A 129 -0.03 3.42 3.20
N TRP A 130 0.08 2.84 2.01
CA TRP A 130 1.04 3.20 0.98
C TRP A 130 0.34 3.58 -0.32
N TYR A 131 0.81 4.65 -0.96
CA TYR A 131 0.32 5.15 -2.24
C TYR A 131 1.47 5.39 -3.21
N ARG A 132 1.25 5.07 -4.49
CA ARG A 132 2.18 5.32 -5.59
C ARG A 132 1.40 5.67 -6.85
N THR A 133 1.91 6.58 -7.68
CA THR A 133 1.42 6.81 -9.03
C THR A 133 2.12 5.90 -10.04
N LYS A 134 1.47 5.56 -11.16
CA LYS A 134 2.01 4.68 -12.21
C LYS A 134 3.29 5.21 -12.86
N ASP A 135 3.44 6.52 -12.89
CA ASP A 135 4.59 7.21 -13.49
C ASP A 135 5.59 7.76 -12.46
N HIS A 136 5.36 7.49 -11.18
CA HIS A 136 6.14 8.02 -10.04
C HIS A 136 6.17 9.56 -9.98
N SER A 137 5.23 10.24 -10.64
CA SER A 137 5.05 11.68 -10.61
C SER A 137 4.00 12.08 -9.57
N PHE A 138 4.34 13.05 -8.72
CA PHE A 138 3.48 13.51 -7.61
C PHE A 138 3.34 15.04 -7.66
N PRO A 139 2.38 15.59 -8.44
CA PRO A 139 2.09 17.03 -8.40
C PRO A 139 1.76 17.52 -6.99
N GLU A 140 2.11 18.78 -6.68
CA GLU A 140 1.90 19.32 -5.32
C GLU A 140 0.46 19.17 -4.79
N PRO A 141 -0.60 19.44 -5.56
CA PRO A 141 -1.95 19.24 -5.08
C PRO A 141 -2.24 17.78 -4.69
N LEU A 142 -1.69 16.82 -5.46
CA LEU A 142 -1.83 15.40 -5.15
C LEU A 142 -1.06 15.02 -3.87
N LYS A 143 0.18 15.51 -3.71
CA LYS A 143 0.97 15.27 -2.49
C LYS A 143 0.23 15.73 -1.25
N GLN A 144 -0.32 16.95 -1.29
CA GLN A 144 -1.08 17.49 -0.18
C GLN A 144 -2.33 16.66 0.12
N GLN A 145 -3.09 16.25 -0.90
CA GLN A 145 -4.31 15.46 -0.71
C GLN A 145 -4.03 14.06 -0.16
N VAL A 146 -2.99 13.38 -0.66
CA VAL A 146 -2.55 12.07 -0.14
C VAL A 146 -2.12 12.21 1.33
N TRP A 147 -1.36 13.27 1.64
CA TRP A 147 -0.93 13.59 2.99
C TRP A 147 -2.11 13.84 3.93
N ASP A 148 -3.09 14.64 3.52
CA ASP A 148 -4.30 14.94 4.31
C ASP A 148 -5.14 13.68 4.54
N SER A 149 -5.11 12.73 3.60
CA SER A 149 -5.73 11.41 3.72
C SER A 149 -4.97 10.46 4.64
N LYS A 150 -3.84 10.90 5.23
CA LYS A 150 -2.98 10.13 6.15
C LYS A 150 -2.35 8.89 5.49
N ILE A 151 -2.02 9.00 4.23
CA ILE A 151 -1.40 7.95 3.42
C ILE A 151 0.05 8.35 3.13
N ASN A 152 0.96 7.37 3.16
CA ASN A 152 2.37 7.62 2.86
C ASN A 152 2.63 7.44 1.35
N MET A 153 3.35 8.40 0.77
CA MET A 153 3.72 8.35 -0.64
C MET A 153 5.06 7.64 -0.81
N VAL A 154 5.09 6.66 -1.71
CA VAL A 154 6.29 5.87 -2.00
C VAL A 154 6.54 5.83 -3.50
N SER A 155 7.71 6.30 -3.90
CA SER A 155 8.28 6.07 -5.22
C SER A 155 9.21 4.83 -5.18
N SER A 156 10.20 4.78 -6.04
CA SER A 156 11.25 3.77 -6.03
C SER A 156 12.59 4.42 -6.32
N SER A 157 13.67 3.86 -5.79
CA SER A 157 15.03 4.22 -6.22
C SER A 157 15.40 3.49 -7.51
N ILE A 158 14.76 2.36 -7.79
CA ILE A 158 14.98 1.54 -8.97
C ILE A 158 13.64 1.19 -9.61
N ASN A 159 13.44 1.62 -10.86
CA ASN A 159 12.26 1.29 -11.63
C ASN A 159 12.59 0.23 -12.68
N TRP A 160 12.26 -1.04 -12.39
CA TRP A 160 12.51 -2.16 -13.28
C TRP A 160 11.32 -2.40 -14.20
N THR A 161 11.46 -2.00 -15.44
CA THR A 161 10.38 -2.07 -16.44
C THR A 161 10.54 -3.22 -17.43
N THR A 162 11.78 -3.52 -17.84
CA THR A 162 12.10 -4.58 -18.81
C THR A 162 13.57 -4.98 -18.68
N GLY A 163 13.94 -6.10 -19.30
CA GLY A 163 15.32 -6.54 -19.45
C GLY A 163 15.90 -7.19 -18.20
N ASN A 164 17.21 -7.20 -18.11
CA ASN A 164 17.92 -7.84 -17.00
C ASN A 164 17.54 -7.24 -15.65
N PRO A 165 17.53 -8.06 -14.59
CA PRO A 165 17.33 -7.60 -13.24
C PRO A 165 18.34 -6.49 -12.88
N PRO A 166 17.92 -5.44 -12.17
CA PRO A 166 18.78 -4.34 -11.78
C PRO A 166 19.80 -4.76 -10.72
N SER A 167 20.92 -4.05 -10.66
CA SER A 167 21.81 -4.09 -9.50
C SER A 167 21.14 -3.37 -8.33
N ILE A 168 21.19 -3.94 -7.14
CA ILE A 168 20.56 -3.39 -5.94
C ILE A 168 21.59 -3.06 -4.85
N GLN A 169 21.27 -2.06 -4.05
CA GLN A 169 22.06 -1.64 -2.89
C GLN A 169 21.17 -1.56 -1.65
N LYS A 170 21.79 -1.56 -0.48
CA LYS A 170 21.10 -1.39 0.79
C LYS A 170 20.24 -0.11 0.77
N GLY A 171 19.02 -0.22 1.23
CA GLY A 171 18.03 0.84 1.27
C GLY A 171 17.21 1.01 -0.02
N ASP A 172 17.52 0.28 -1.09
CA ASP A 172 16.77 0.42 -2.33
C ASP A 172 15.32 -0.07 -2.20
N ILE A 173 14.43 0.68 -2.85
CA ILE A 173 13.04 0.31 -3.11
C ILE A 173 12.95 0.01 -4.61
N VAL A 174 12.81 -1.26 -4.95
CA VAL A 174 12.70 -1.72 -6.34
C VAL A 174 11.24 -1.78 -6.73
N SER A 175 10.85 -1.12 -7.81
CA SER A 175 9.52 -1.23 -8.41
C SER A 175 9.59 -2.11 -9.65
N ALA A 176 8.92 -3.27 -9.62
CA ALA A 176 8.70 -4.10 -10.80
C ALA A 176 7.37 -3.72 -11.44
N ALA A 177 7.43 -3.03 -12.58
CA ALA A 177 6.27 -2.49 -13.26
C ALA A 177 5.56 -3.57 -14.09
N LEU A 178 4.42 -4.08 -13.59
CA LEU A 178 3.53 -4.97 -14.34
C LEU A 178 2.32 -4.24 -14.95
N HIS A 179 2.29 -2.91 -14.87
CA HIS A 179 1.21 -2.08 -15.40
C HIS A 179 1.47 -1.57 -16.83
N LYS A 180 2.62 -1.91 -17.44
CA LYS A 180 3.00 -1.47 -18.79
C LYS A 180 2.92 -2.62 -19.79
N LYS A 181 2.79 -2.32 -21.10
CA LYS A 181 2.82 -3.32 -22.17
C LYS A 181 4.15 -4.07 -22.19
N THR A 182 5.26 -3.34 -22.10
CA THR A 182 6.60 -3.89 -21.87
C THR A 182 6.77 -4.01 -20.36
N ARG A 183 6.65 -5.19 -19.82
CA ARG A 183 6.69 -5.46 -18.39
C ARG A 183 7.72 -6.52 -18.04
N VAL A 184 8.10 -6.55 -16.78
CA VAL A 184 8.92 -7.64 -16.23
C VAL A 184 8.15 -8.95 -16.38
N VAL A 185 8.85 -10.00 -16.79
CA VAL A 185 8.27 -11.34 -16.92
C VAL A 185 8.26 -12.02 -15.54
N PHE A 186 7.15 -12.66 -15.17
CA PHE A 186 7.03 -13.32 -13.86
C PHE A 186 8.16 -14.33 -13.56
N LYS A 187 8.69 -15.00 -14.58
CA LYS A 187 9.83 -15.89 -14.41
C LYS A 187 11.08 -15.15 -13.93
N GLU A 188 11.36 -13.97 -14.49
CA GLU A 188 12.48 -13.11 -14.10
C GLU A 188 12.25 -12.51 -12.70
N LEU A 189 11.02 -12.08 -12.43
CA LEU A 189 10.63 -11.55 -11.13
C LEU A 189 10.84 -12.59 -10.02
N ASN A 190 10.37 -13.82 -10.24
CA ASN A 190 10.56 -14.92 -9.29
C ASN A 190 12.04 -15.30 -9.10
N ALA A 191 12.81 -15.31 -10.18
CA ALA A 191 14.26 -15.58 -10.10
C ALA A 191 14.96 -14.47 -9.30
N PHE A 192 14.63 -13.22 -9.54
CA PHE A 192 15.17 -12.07 -8.83
C PHE A 192 14.81 -12.10 -7.34
N GLN A 193 13.54 -12.39 -7.03
CA GLN A 193 13.07 -12.51 -5.65
C GLN A 193 13.80 -13.64 -4.89
N LYS A 194 14.07 -14.77 -5.53
CA LYS A 194 14.81 -15.88 -4.90
C LYS A 194 16.30 -15.60 -4.75
N ALA A 195 16.88 -14.79 -5.62
CA ALA A 195 18.30 -14.48 -5.60
C ALA A 195 18.70 -13.44 -4.53
N HIS A 196 17.74 -12.69 -3.98
CA HIS A 196 18.01 -11.59 -3.08
C HIS A 196 17.15 -11.66 -1.80
N PRO A 197 17.72 -11.35 -0.62
CA PRO A 197 16.99 -11.29 0.64
C PRO A 197 16.21 -9.98 0.74
N PHE A 198 15.01 -9.94 0.17
CA PHE A 198 14.11 -8.79 0.32
C PHE A 198 13.49 -8.74 1.71
N VAL A 199 13.27 -7.52 2.18
CA VAL A 199 12.62 -7.23 3.45
C VAL A 199 11.37 -6.36 3.24
N SER A 200 10.57 -6.15 4.28
CA SER A 200 9.41 -5.27 4.19
C SER A 200 9.82 -3.82 3.97
N ILE A 201 8.90 -2.99 3.48
CA ILE A 201 9.17 -1.57 3.28
C ILE A 201 9.44 -0.88 4.62
N GLU A 202 8.76 -1.28 5.69
CA GLU A 202 8.97 -0.78 7.04
C GLU A 202 10.38 -1.13 7.54
N GLU A 203 10.86 -2.35 7.27
CA GLU A 203 12.23 -2.73 7.62
C GLU A 203 13.25 -1.92 6.81
N THR A 204 13.01 -1.70 5.51
CA THR A 204 13.89 -0.89 4.67
C THR A 204 13.97 0.56 5.13
N LEU A 205 12.86 1.14 5.56
CA LEU A 205 12.80 2.53 6.02
C LEU A 205 13.35 2.71 7.45
N PHE A 206 12.98 1.81 8.39
CA PHE A 206 13.20 2.01 9.83
C PHE A 206 14.15 1.00 10.48
N GLY A 207 14.51 -0.08 9.78
CA GLY A 207 15.35 -1.14 10.35
C GLY A 207 14.64 -2.05 11.35
N TYR A 208 13.32 -1.92 11.52
CA TYR A 208 12.57 -2.76 12.45
C TYR A 208 12.18 -4.09 11.77
N LYS A 209 12.64 -5.21 12.33
CA LYS A 209 12.14 -6.52 11.98
C LYS A 209 10.76 -6.71 12.61
N THR A 210 9.71 -6.69 11.81
CA THR A 210 8.37 -7.07 12.27
C THR A 210 8.34 -8.56 12.58
N GLN A 211 8.35 -8.93 13.87
CA GLN A 211 8.05 -10.28 14.29
C GLN A 211 6.53 -10.43 14.31
N THR A 212 5.97 -11.06 13.29
CA THR A 212 4.56 -11.45 13.30
C THR A 212 4.39 -12.70 14.16
N LYS A 213 3.77 -12.54 15.34
CA LYS A 213 3.28 -13.66 16.13
C LYS A 213 1.90 -14.04 15.59
N THR A 214 1.79 -15.18 14.94
CA THR A 214 0.49 -15.80 14.64
C THR A 214 -0.11 -16.21 15.98
N PHE A 215 -1.23 -15.61 16.36
CA PHE A 215 -2.04 -16.12 17.45
C PHE A 215 -2.81 -17.34 16.93
N PRO A 216 -2.95 -18.42 17.72
CA PRO A 216 -3.73 -19.58 17.37
C PRO A 216 -5.22 -19.26 17.23
#